data_248c0149e565eefb5ebed4946dbc956f
#
_entry.id   248c0149e565eefb5ebed4946dbc956f
#
_cell.length_a   1.000
_cell.length_b   1.000
_cell.length_c   1.000
_cell.angle_alpha   90.00
_cell.angle_beta   90.00
_cell.angle_gamma   90.00
#
_symmetry.space_group_name_H-M   'P 1'
#
loop_
_entity.id
_entity.type
_entity.pdbx_description
1 polymer ?
#
loop_
_entity_poly.entity_id
_entity_poly.type
_entity_poly.pdbx_seq_one_letter_code
_entity_poly.pdbx_strand_id
1 'polypeptide(L)'
;MRRDKSSFRHDSLQDAKSISKFLDSITEGFAKGKLVFSDEDDKIVLSPDGLLEFKLTASQEDDRQKVNIRISWQVENRAKSKKKPLSVSSR
;
A
#
# COMPACT_ATOMS: atom_id res chain seq x y z
N MET A 1 -18.24 -11.23 -9.39
CA MET A 1 -17.87 -10.96 -9.25
C MET A 1 -16.87 -10.68 -8.87
N ARG A 2 -16.54 -10.42 -8.96
CA ARG A 2 -15.79 -10.09 -8.75
C ARG A 2 -15.01 -9.73 -8.09
N ARG A 3 -14.43 -9.81 -7.89
CA ARG A 3 -13.70 -9.48 -7.29
C ARG A 3 -12.98 -8.37 -7.37
N ASP A 4 -13.18 -7.50 -7.29
CA ASP A 4 -12.60 -6.33 -7.37
C ASP A 4 -11.78 -6.01 -6.24
N LYS A 5 -12.03 -6.56 -5.12
CA LYS A 5 -11.33 -6.29 -3.97
C LYS A 5 -10.44 -7.38 -3.61
N SER A 6 -9.21 -7.14 -3.30
CA SER A 6 -8.35 -8.16 -2.76
C SER A 6 -7.48 -7.54 -1.69
N SER A 7 -7.06 -8.33 -0.74
CA SER A 7 -6.25 -7.83 0.33
C SER A 7 -5.30 -8.91 0.80
N PHE A 8 -4.24 -8.47 1.45
CA PHE A 8 -3.23 -9.37 1.98
C PHE A 8 -3.00 -8.96 3.43
N ARG A 9 -2.97 -9.92 4.31
CA ARG A 9 -2.76 -9.62 5.69
C ARG A 9 -1.82 -10.64 6.29
N HIS A 10 -0.85 -10.16 7.03
CA HIS A 10 0.11 -11.02 7.67
C HIS A 10 0.43 -10.44 9.03
N ASP A 11 0.30 -11.23 10.08
CA ASP A 11 0.62 -10.81 11.41
C ASP A 11 1.66 -11.77 11.95
N SER A 12 2.70 -11.24 12.52
CA SER A 12 3.73 -12.07 13.12
C SER A 12 4.53 -11.26 14.10
N LEU A 13 5.27 -11.95 14.95
CA LEU A 13 6.17 -11.30 15.88
C LEU A 13 7.55 -11.30 15.27
N GLN A 14 8.14 -10.14 15.15
CA GLN A 14 9.43 -10.00 14.52
C GLN A 14 10.29 -9.09 15.36
N ASP A 15 11.59 -9.23 15.27
CA ASP A 15 12.47 -8.29 15.97
C ASP A 15 12.75 -7.11 15.03
N ALA A 16 13.45 -6.11 15.56
CA ALA A 16 13.71 -4.90 14.81
C ALA A 16 14.51 -5.15 13.55
N LYS A 17 15.40 -6.09 13.60
CA LYS A 17 16.23 -6.40 12.46
C LYS A 17 15.40 -6.96 11.30
N SER A 18 14.48 -7.85 11.60
CA SER A 18 13.62 -8.42 10.57
C SER A 18 12.70 -7.36 10.00
N ILE A 19 12.16 -6.50 10.87
CA ILE A 19 11.30 -5.41 10.42
C ILE A 19 12.08 -4.51 9.48
N SER A 20 13.32 -4.21 9.82
CA SER A 20 14.15 -3.36 9.00
C SER A 20 14.31 -3.93 7.58
N LYS A 21 14.47 -5.24 7.49
CA LYS A 21 14.61 -5.87 6.20
C LYS A 21 13.33 -5.83 5.40
N PHE A 22 12.20 -5.99 6.08
CA PHE A 22 10.92 -5.90 5.40
C PHE A 22 10.73 -4.49 4.84
N LEU A 23 11.09 -3.48 5.62
CA LEU A 23 10.95 -2.11 5.17
C LEU A 23 11.89 -1.80 4.01
N ASP A 24 13.07 -2.38 4.01
CA ASP A 24 14.00 -2.20 2.90
C ASP A 24 13.40 -2.73 1.61
N SER A 25 12.74 -3.87 1.69
CA SER A 25 12.12 -4.47 0.52
C SER A 25 10.97 -3.59 0.03
N ILE A 26 10.22 -3.03 0.96
CA ILE A 26 9.11 -2.15 0.60
C ILE A 26 9.66 -0.90 -0.07
N THR A 27 10.74 -0.36 0.48
CA THR A 27 11.37 0.82 -0.08
C THR A 27 11.79 0.56 -1.52
N GLU A 28 12.40 -0.59 -1.72
CA GLU A 28 12.85 -0.94 -3.05
C GLU A 28 11.69 -1.09 -4.01
N GLY A 29 10.59 -1.66 -3.52
CA GLY A 29 9.40 -1.81 -4.32
C GLY A 29 8.84 -0.48 -4.78
N PHE A 30 8.84 0.51 -3.90
CA PHE A 30 8.38 1.83 -4.29
C PHE A 30 9.31 2.44 -5.34
N ALA A 31 10.60 2.23 -5.20
CA ALA A 31 11.54 2.76 -6.17
C ALA A 31 11.33 2.14 -7.54
N LYS A 32 10.94 0.88 -7.57
CA LYS A 32 10.73 0.19 -8.82
C LYS A 32 9.32 0.30 -9.36
N GLY A 33 8.41 0.79 -8.53
CA GLY A 33 7.02 0.90 -8.94
C GLY A 33 6.23 -0.39 -8.87
N LYS A 34 6.67 -1.30 -8.03
CA LYS A 34 5.99 -2.58 -7.91
C LYS A 34 6.26 -3.19 -6.55
N LEU A 35 5.18 -3.52 -5.85
CA LEU A 35 5.27 -4.16 -4.55
C LEU A 35 4.60 -5.52 -4.62
N VAL A 36 5.28 -6.53 -4.13
CA VAL A 36 4.72 -7.87 -4.09
C VAL A 36 4.74 -8.34 -2.65
N PHE A 37 3.57 -8.70 -2.14
CA PHE A 37 3.46 -9.25 -0.80
C PHE A 37 2.95 -10.67 -0.92
N SER A 38 3.63 -11.59 -0.30
CA SER A 38 3.18 -12.97 -0.37
C SER A 38 3.58 -13.73 0.89
N ASP A 39 2.83 -14.73 1.19
CA ASP A 39 3.19 -15.68 2.22
C ASP A 39 2.67 -17.04 1.74
N GLU A 40 2.54 -17.98 2.62
CA GLU A 40 2.13 -19.30 2.20
C GLU A 40 0.76 -19.36 1.59
N ASP A 41 -0.11 -18.49 2.04
CA ASP A 41 -1.49 -18.54 1.62
C ASP A 41 -1.92 -17.55 0.56
N ASP A 42 -1.32 -16.42 0.55
CA ASP A 42 -1.79 -15.32 -0.29
C ASP A 42 -0.69 -14.57 -0.99
N LYS A 43 -1.08 -13.84 -2.00
CA LYS A 43 -0.15 -13.01 -2.72
C LYS A 43 -0.90 -11.84 -3.32
N ILE A 44 -0.31 -10.67 -3.26
CA ILE A 44 -0.90 -9.50 -3.87
C ILE A 44 0.20 -8.67 -4.49
N VAL A 45 -0.07 -8.08 -5.62
CA VAL A 45 0.89 -7.24 -6.33
C VAL A 45 0.29 -5.86 -6.47
N LEU A 46 1.02 -4.85 -6.03
CA LEU A 46 0.57 -3.47 -6.10
C LEU A 46 1.54 -2.66 -6.93
N SER A 47 1.03 -1.65 -7.58
CA SER A 47 1.84 -0.82 -8.46
C SER A 47 1.68 0.65 -8.08
N PRO A 48 2.49 1.12 -7.16
CA PRO A 48 2.41 2.52 -6.74
C PRO A 48 2.84 3.43 -7.88
N ASP A 49 2.09 4.48 -8.07
CA ASP A 49 2.36 5.37 -9.18
C ASP A 49 1.70 6.72 -8.91
N GLY A 50 2.30 7.78 -9.38
CA GLY A 50 1.72 9.11 -9.22
C GLY A 50 1.84 9.61 -7.81
N LEU A 51 0.84 10.33 -7.37
CA LEU A 51 0.84 10.88 -6.03
C LEU A 51 0.35 9.86 -5.04
N LEU A 52 1.07 9.74 -3.96
CA LEU A 52 0.72 8.80 -2.92
C LEU A 52 0.41 9.57 -1.64
N GLU A 53 -0.55 9.09 -0.91
CA GLU A 53 -0.88 9.69 0.37
C GLU A 53 -0.10 8.95 1.44
N PHE A 54 0.58 9.68 2.31
CA PHE A 54 1.41 9.10 3.34
C PHE A 54 0.90 9.56 4.70
N LYS A 55 0.67 8.63 5.58
CA LYS A 55 0.23 8.95 6.92
C LYS A 55 1.05 8.17 7.92
N LEU A 56 1.62 8.87 8.85
CA LEU A 56 2.45 8.25 9.87
C LEU A 56 1.96 8.67 11.23
N THR A 57 1.72 7.71 12.10
CA THR A 57 1.36 8.01 13.47
C THR A 57 2.25 7.20 14.40
N ALA A 58 2.57 7.79 15.52
CA ALA A 58 3.37 7.12 16.52
C ALA A 58 2.79 7.47 17.87
N SER A 59 2.78 6.52 18.78
CA SER A 59 2.22 6.77 20.09
C SER A 59 2.99 6.01 21.15
N GLN A 60 2.88 6.49 22.35
CA GLN A 60 3.52 5.86 23.48
C GLN A 60 2.55 5.93 24.65
N GLU A 61 2.26 4.80 25.23
CA GLU A 61 1.37 4.73 26.37
C GLU A 61 1.92 3.79 27.37
N ASP A 62 2.09 4.23 28.60
CA ASP A 62 2.59 3.36 29.63
C ASP A 62 3.79 2.55 29.18
N ASP A 63 3.60 1.26 28.96
CA ASP A 63 4.70 0.41 28.60
C ASP A 63 4.61 -0.05 27.16
N ARG A 64 3.87 0.68 26.33
CA ARG A 64 3.71 0.25 24.96
C ARG A 64 3.95 1.39 23.97
N GLN A 65 4.68 1.08 22.92
CA GLN A 65 4.95 2.05 21.89
C GLN A 65 4.50 1.48 20.56
N LYS A 66 4.06 2.32 19.68
CA LYS A 66 3.47 1.87 18.45
C LYS A 66 3.71 2.85 17.32
N VAL A 67 3.97 2.33 16.13
CA VAL A 67 4.13 3.13 14.93
C VAL A 67 3.19 2.56 13.89
N ASN A 68 2.41 3.43 13.24
CA ASN A 68 1.57 3.01 12.12
C ASN A 68 1.95 3.83 10.91
N ILE A 69 2.11 3.17 9.80
CA ILE A 69 2.42 3.82 8.55
C ILE A 69 1.37 3.40 7.54
N ARG A 70 0.81 4.37 6.86
CA ARG A 70 -0.20 4.08 5.87
C ARG A 70 0.15 4.80 4.58
N ILE A 71 0.21 4.09 3.51
CA ILE A 71 0.51 4.65 2.21
C ILE A 71 -0.56 4.16 1.26
N SER A 72 -1.21 5.08 0.57
CA SER A 72 -2.28 4.68 -0.32
C SER A 72 -2.24 5.53 -1.58
N TRP A 73 -2.83 5.03 -2.64
CA TRP A 73 -2.87 5.75 -3.89
C TRP A 73 -4.03 5.20 -4.70
N GLN A 74 -4.38 5.94 -5.74
CA GLN A 74 -5.43 5.50 -6.62
C GLN A 74 -4.83 4.91 -7.87
N VAL A 75 -5.39 3.80 -8.28
CA VAL A 75 -4.94 3.15 -9.49
C VAL A 75 -5.87 3.61 -10.60
N GLU A 76 -5.29 4.10 -11.66
CA GLU A 76 -6.08 4.54 -12.75
C GLU A 76 -6.81 3.38 -13.36
N ASN A 77 -8.11 3.51 -13.46
CA ASN A 77 -8.90 2.48 -14.06
C ASN A 77 -9.28 2.98 -15.43
N ARG A 78 -8.79 2.29 -16.46
CA ARG A 78 -9.02 2.69 -17.78
C ARG A 78 -10.44 2.96 -18.11
N ALA A 79 -11.32 2.14 -17.71
CA ALA A 79 -12.71 2.32 -17.99
C ALA A 79 -13.25 3.56 -17.33
N LYS A 80 -12.87 3.78 -16.10
CA LYS A 80 -13.30 4.92 -15.42
C LYS A 80 -12.68 6.17 -15.90
N SER A 81 -11.45 6.19 -16.17
CA SER A 81 -10.79 7.38 -16.57
C SER A 81 -11.34 7.90 -17.85
N LYS A 82 -11.91 7.06 -18.68
CA LYS A 82 -12.51 7.49 -19.84
C LYS A 82 -13.68 8.27 -19.62
N LYS A 83 -14.35 8.02 -18.65
CA LYS A 83 -15.46 8.72 -18.34
C LYS A 83 -15.24 10.02 -17.95
N LYS A 84 -14.55 10.52 -17.65
CA LYS A 84 -14.40 11.75 -17.11
C LYS A 84 -14.17 12.73 -17.66
N PRO A 85 -14.56 12.95 -18.12
CA PRO A 85 -14.42 13.71 -18.48
C PRO A 85 -14.39 14.63 -18.20
N LEU A 86 -14.61 14.79 -18.21
CA LEU A 86 -14.73 15.26 -18.09
C LEU A 86 -14.82 15.90 -18.08
N SER A 87 -14.94 16.10 -18.06
CA SER A 87 -15.26 16.43 -18.19
C SER A 87 -15.29 17.30 -18.17
N VAL A 88 -15.38 17.72 -18.31
CA VAL A 88 -15.69 18.22 -18.48
C VAL A 88 -15.84 18.97 -18.71
N SER A 89 -15.89 19.20 -18.98
CA SER A 89 -16.29 19.49 -19.42
C SER A 89 -16.61 20.23 -19.49
N SER A 90 -16.78 20.60 -19.83
CA SER A 90 -17.32 20.91 -20.03
C SER A 90 -17.62 21.35 -20.20
N ARG A 91 -17.66 21.53 -20.47
CA ARG A 91 -18.12 21.54 -20.74
C ARG A 91 -18.35 21.82 -20.66
#